data_a106398f6c8d112ef779d7aa1402f110
#
_entry.id   a106398f6c8d112ef779d7aa1402f110
#
_cell.length_a   1.000
_cell.length_b   1.000
_cell.length_c   1.000
_cell.angle_alpha   90.00
_cell.angle_beta   90.00
_cell.angle_gamma   90.00
#
_symmetry.space_group_name_H-M   'P 1'
#
loop_
_entity.id
_entity.type
_entity.pdbx_description
1 polymer ?
#
loop_
_entity_poly.entity_id
_entity_poly.type
_entity_poly.pdbx_seq_one_letter_code
_entity_poly.pdbx_strand_id
1 'polypeptide(L)'
;MMNMKLSIAGGAAALVFVLLAETSNAAENGVETGQAIYKRANCVGCHKWHGDGGGGYGGAALSLRKTELDKPQIMETVRCGRPGTGMPYFSRDSYPQNGDPQCYGLSGKDLESMHVAQAGVFLRPEEIDAVAEYVLSWVKGKGDPNLADCVAFFGEESKACDVYKGGGHHELPTPATTQ
;
A
#
# COMPACT_ATOMS: atom_id res chain seq x y z
N MET A 1 -14.93 35.26 60.36
CA MET A 1 -15.45 35.28 58.98
C MET A 1 -14.23 35.35 58.05
N MET A 2 -13.84 34.23 57.51
CA MET A 2 -12.63 34.10 56.67
C MET A 2 -13.07 33.54 55.30
N ASN A 3 -13.06 34.37 54.28
CA ASN A 3 -13.41 34.03 52.89
C ASN A 3 -12.26 33.30 52.21
N MET A 4 -12.47 32.06 51.88
CA MET A 4 -11.54 31.24 51.11
C MET A 4 -11.97 31.29 49.63
N LYS A 5 -11.18 32.03 48.82
CA LYS A 5 -11.35 32.06 47.36
C LYS A 5 -10.62 30.86 46.76
N LEU A 6 -11.38 29.93 46.20
CA LEU A 6 -10.86 28.79 45.44
C LEU A 6 -10.64 29.21 43.98
N SER A 7 -9.37 29.29 43.57
CA SER A 7 -9.01 29.56 42.18
C SER A 7 -9.04 28.24 41.37
N ILE A 8 -9.97 28.13 40.41
CA ILE A 8 -9.99 27.07 39.42
C ILE A 8 -9.29 27.60 38.18
N ALA A 9 -8.02 27.28 38.02
CA ALA A 9 -7.27 27.50 36.79
C ALA A 9 -6.39 26.26 36.54
N GLY A 10 -6.75 25.37 35.64
CA GLY A 10 -5.92 24.22 35.33
C GLY A 10 -6.56 23.08 34.51
N GLY A 11 -7.62 23.34 33.75
CA GLY A 11 -8.34 22.26 33.09
C GLY A 11 -8.24 22.17 31.54
N ALA A 12 -7.69 23.19 30.86
CA ALA A 12 -7.77 23.26 29.40
C ALA A 12 -6.55 22.67 28.66
N ALA A 13 -5.39 22.58 29.28
CA ALA A 13 -4.16 22.13 28.62
C ALA A 13 -4.04 20.59 28.50
N ALA A 14 -4.64 19.84 29.43
CA ALA A 14 -4.53 18.38 29.42
C ALA A 14 -5.39 17.70 28.34
N LEU A 15 -6.51 18.30 27.97
CA LEU A 15 -7.42 17.71 26.95
C LEU A 15 -6.86 17.79 25.52
N VAL A 16 -6.06 18.78 25.18
CA VAL A 16 -5.46 18.91 23.84
C VAL A 16 -4.35 17.87 23.61
N PHE A 17 -3.62 17.48 24.65
CA PHE A 17 -2.54 16.48 24.54
C PHE A 17 -3.07 15.05 24.31
N VAL A 18 -4.21 14.72 24.90
CA VAL A 18 -4.82 13.37 24.73
C VAL A 18 -5.35 13.17 23.31
N LEU A 19 -5.94 14.21 22.70
CA LEU A 19 -6.47 14.14 21.34
C LEU A 19 -5.38 13.98 20.25
N LEU A 20 -4.17 14.51 20.50
CA LEU A 20 -3.05 14.34 19.55
C LEU A 20 -2.41 12.95 19.60
N ALA A 21 -2.48 12.26 20.73
CA ALA A 21 -1.97 10.90 20.87
C ALA A 21 -2.85 9.84 20.16
N GLU A 22 -4.15 10.05 20.11
CA GLU A 22 -5.08 9.13 19.44
C GLU A 22 -4.94 9.14 17.91
N THR A 23 -4.62 10.30 17.31
CA THR A 23 -4.42 10.39 15.86
C THR A 23 -3.17 9.66 15.38
N SER A 24 -2.10 9.63 16.17
CA SER A 24 -0.86 8.92 15.84
C SER A 24 -1.08 7.40 15.81
N ASN A 25 -1.77 6.86 16.79
CA ASN A 25 -2.04 5.42 16.88
C ASN A 25 -2.95 4.92 15.75
N ALA A 26 -3.91 5.72 15.31
CA ALA A 26 -4.81 5.34 14.21
C ALA A 26 -4.07 5.26 12.87
N ALA A 27 -3.14 6.17 12.61
CA ALA A 27 -2.33 6.16 11.39
C ALA A 27 -1.34 4.98 11.37
N GLU A 28 -0.68 4.69 12.48
CA GLU A 28 0.23 3.54 12.61
C GLU A 28 -0.50 2.21 12.40
N ASN A 29 -1.63 2.00 13.05
CA ASN A 29 -2.46 0.81 12.89
C ASN A 29 -2.97 0.66 11.44
N GLY A 30 -3.28 1.75 10.75
CA GLY A 30 -3.69 1.74 9.34
C GLY A 30 -2.57 1.26 8.43
N VAL A 31 -1.34 1.70 8.65
CA VAL A 31 -0.16 1.32 7.87
C VAL A 31 0.19 -0.15 8.09
N GLU A 32 0.20 -0.64 9.32
CA GLU A 32 0.43 -2.07 9.62
C GLU A 32 -0.63 -2.96 8.98
N THR A 33 -1.90 -2.56 9.03
CA THR A 33 -2.99 -3.25 8.36
C THR A 33 -2.79 -3.26 6.85
N GLY A 34 -2.40 -2.13 6.25
CA GLY A 34 -2.12 -2.01 4.82
C GLY A 34 -0.95 -2.90 4.38
N GLN A 35 0.10 -3.02 5.18
CA GLN A 35 1.22 -3.93 4.92
C GLN A 35 0.77 -5.40 4.93
N ALA A 36 -0.05 -5.79 5.91
CA ALA A 36 -0.59 -7.14 5.98
C ALA A 36 -1.45 -7.47 4.76
N ILE A 37 -2.26 -6.52 4.28
CA ILE A 37 -3.05 -6.64 3.06
C ILE A 37 -2.15 -6.75 1.83
N TYR A 38 -1.11 -5.93 1.73
CA TYR A 38 -0.13 -5.96 0.64
C TYR A 38 0.54 -7.33 0.49
N LYS A 39 0.86 -7.99 1.63
CA LYS A 39 1.36 -9.37 1.67
C LYS A 39 0.28 -10.38 1.26
N ARG A 40 -0.88 -10.34 1.88
CA ARG A 40 -1.98 -11.30 1.69
C ARG A 40 -2.56 -11.27 0.28
N ALA A 41 -2.70 -10.09 -0.29
CA ALA A 41 -3.20 -9.88 -1.65
C ALA A 41 -2.15 -10.13 -2.74
N ASN A 42 -0.94 -10.56 -2.33
CA ASN A 42 0.19 -10.86 -3.22
C ASN A 42 0.67 -9.68 -4.08
N CYS A 43 0.53 -8.45 -3.60
CA CYS A 43 1.11 -7.27 -4.26
C CYS A 43 2.63 -7.41 -4.40
N VAL A 44 3.26 -8.07 -3.42
CA VAL A 44 4.69 -8.40 -3.38
C VAL A 44 5.16 -9.16 -4.63
N GLY A 45 4.33 -10.06 -5.15
CA GLY A 45 4.69 -10.89 -6.30
C GLY A 45 5.01 -10.09 -7.56
N CYS A 46 4.36 -8.94 -7.74
CA CYS A 46 4.58 -8.05 -8.87
C CYS A 46 5.41 -6.82 -8.49
N HIS A 47 5.04 -6.15 -7.39
CA HIS A 47 5.67 -4.90 -6.98
C HIS A 47 6.87 -5.07 -6.06
N LYS A 48 7.22 -6.31 -5.67
CA LYS A 48 8.22 -6.66 -4.65
C LYS A 48 7.86 -6.10 -3.27
N TRP A 49 8.56 -6.53 -2.22
CA TRP A 49 8.31 -6.07 -0.86
C TRP A 49 8.58 -4.56 -0.68
N HIS A 50 9.56 -4.03 -1.40
CA HIS A 50 9.98 -2.64 -1.34
C HIS A 50 9.32 -1.73 -2.38
N GLY A 51 8.49 -2.27 -3.27
CA GLY A 51 7.68 -1.49 -4.20
C GLY A 51 8.38 -1.03 -5.49
N ASP A 52 9.58 -1.48 -5.82
CA ASP A 52 10.28 -1.04 -7.06
C ASP A 52 9.70 -1.63 -8.34
N GLY A 53 8.82 -2.60 -8.22
CA GLY A 53 8.26 -3.25 -9.39
C GLY A 53 9.25 -4.17 -10.10
N GLY A 54 9.04 -4.39 -11.39
CA GLY A 54 9.89 -5.26 -12.21
C GLY A 54 9.81 -6.74 -11.86
N GLY A 55 8.81 -7.15 -11.07
CA GLY A 55 8.52 -8.53 -10.72
C GLY A 55 7.25 -9.03 -11.39
N GLY A 56 6.90 -10.30 -11.11
CA GLY A 56 5.68 -10.94 -11.54
C GLY A 56 5.71 -11.49 -12.97
N TYR A 57 4.63 -12.15 -13.33
CA TYR A 57 4.42 -12.66 -14.67
C TYR A 57 4.34 -11.47 -15.66
N GLY A 58 5.28 -11.42 -16.59
CA GLY A 58 5.36 -10.37 -17.60
C GLY A 58 6.28 -9.19 -17.25
N GLY A 59 6.93 -9.16 -16.08
CA GLY A 59 8.05 -8.27 -15.77
C GLY A 59 7.77 -6.77 -15.73
N ALA A 60 6.54 -6.34 -15.98
CA ALA A 60 6.19 -4.95 -16.27
C ALA A 60 5.51 -4.21 -15.11
N ALA A 61 5.53 -4.75 -13.88
CA ALA A 61 4.96 -4.02 -12.74
C ALA A 61 5.74 -2.73 -12.51
N LEU A 62 5.04 -1.61 -12.57
CA LEU A 62 5.64 -0.29 -12.37
C LEU A 62 6.08 -0.10 -10.92
N SER A 63 7.10 0.74 -10.72
CA SER A 63 7.57 1.12 -9.40
C SER A 63 6.51 1.92 -8.65
N LEU A 64 6.10 1.43 -7.49
CA LEU A 64 5.25 2.16 -6.55
C LEU A 64 6.04 3.27 -5.84
N ARG A 65 7.35 3.12 -5.72
CA ARG A 65 8.23 4.14 -5.10
C ARG A 65 8.28 5.42 -5.93
N LYS A 66 8.13 5.28 -7.25
CA LYS A 66 8.16 6.38 -8.22
C LYS A 66 6.76 6.81 -8.69
N THR A 67 5.70 6.22 -8.12
CA THR A 67 4.34 6.56 -8.54
C THR A 67 4.02 8.02 -8.21
N GLU A 68 3.36 8.70 -9.14
CA GLU A 68 2.83 10.06 -8.91
C GLU A 68 1.35 10.04 -8.49
N LEU A 69 0.73 8.85 -8.51
CA LEU A 69 -0.67 8.71 -8.16
C LEU A 69 -0.95 9.19 -6.73
N ASP A 70 -2.07 9.84 -6.55
CA ASP A 70 -2.65 10.18 -5.24
C ASP A 70 -3.46 9.01 -4.65
N LYS A 71 -3.98 9.17 -3.43
CA LYS A 71 -4.72 8.12 -2.74
C LYS A 71 -5.94 7.64 -3.53
N PRO A 72 -6.86 8.50 -3.99
CA PRO A 72 -7.98 8.09 -4.82
C PRO A 72 -7.57 7.30 -6.06
N GLN A 73 -6.53 7.72 -6.76
CA GLN A 73 -6.03 7.06 -7.96
C GLN A 73 -5.41 5.68 -7.66
N ILE A 74 -4.69 5.55 -6.54
CA ILE A 74 -4.18 4.25 -6.09
C ILE A 74 -5.35 3.32 -5.74
N MET A 75 -6.33 3.82 -4.99
CA MET A 75 -7.53 3.05 -4.63
C MET A 75 -8.29 2.58 -5.88
N GLU A 76 -8.47 3.45 -6.87
CA GLU A 76 -9.11 3.10 -8.13
C GLU A 76 -8.30 2.03 -8.88
N THR A 77 -6.97 2.19 -8.96
CA THR A 77 -6.08 1.21 -9.59
C THR A 77 -6.16 -0.16 -8.91
N VAL A 78 -6.19 -0.20 -7.57
CA VAL A 78 -6.34 -1.47 -6.84
C VAL A 78 -7.73 -2.06 -7.06
N ARG A 79 -8.77 -1.24 -6.95
CA ARG A 79 -10.15 -1.67 -7.14
C ARG A 79 -10.37 -2.26 -8.53
N CYS A 80 -9.95 -1.54 -9.55
CA CYS A 80 -10.29 -1.80 -10.96
C CYS A 80 -9.22 -2.58 -11.73
N GLY A 81 -8.02 -2.73 -11.17
CA GLY A 81 -6.88 -3.27 -11.92
C GLY A 81 -6.46 -2.32 -13.05
N ARG A 82 -5.74 -2.87 -14.02
CA ARG A 82 -5.35 -2.15 -15.24
C ARG A 82 -5.63 -3.01 -16.47
N PRO A 83 -6.73 -2.77 -17.18
CA PRO A 83 -7.06 -3.49 -18.41
C PRO A 83 -5.90 -3.55 -19.39
N GLY A 84 -5.71 -4.69 -20.07
CA GLY A 84 -4.60 -4.91 -20.98
C GLY A 84 -3.23 -5.14 -20.31
N THR A 85 -3.19 -5.25 -18.97
CA THR A 85 -1.96 -5.52 -18.22
C THR A 85 -2.15 -6.70 -17.26
N GLY A 86 -1.06 -7.14 -16.60
CA GLY A 86 -1.12 -8.15 -15.55
C GLY A 86 -1.62 -7.65 -14.19
N MET A 87 -1.94 -6.36 -14.03
CA MET A 87 -2.48 -5.82 -12.76
C MET A 87 -3.95 -6.20 -12.61
N PRO A 88 -4.30 -7.11 -11.67
CA PRO A 88 -5.67 -7.60 -11.53
C PRO A 88 -6.55 -6.60 -10.79
N TYR A 89 -7.87 -6.74 -10.95
CA TYR A 89 -8.83 -6.02 -10.11
C TYR A 89 -9.09 -6.76 -8.80
N PHE A 90 -9.25 -6.00 -7.71
CA PHE A 90 -9.38 -6.54 -6.36
C PHE A 90 -10.76 -6.33 -5.73
N SER A 91 -11.69 -5.65 -6.37
CA SER A 91 -13.05 -5.52 -5.86
C SER A 91 -14.05 -6.34 -6.66
N ARG A 92 -14.97 -7.02 -5.96
CA ARG A 92 -16.03 -7.81 -6.61
C ARG A 92 -16.97 -6.97 -7.47
N ASP A 93 -17.14 -5.71 -7.10
CA ASP A 93 -18.10 -4.81 -7.72
C ASP A 93 -17.52 -4.01 -8.88
N SER A 94 -16.26 -4.26 -9.24
CA SER A 94 -15.55 -3.49 -10.28
C SER A 94 -16.14 -3.65 -11.66
N TYR A 95 -16.60 -4.87 -12.00
CA TYR A 95 -17.08 -5.21 -13.33
C TYR A 95 -18.38 -6.01 -13.23
N PRO A 96 -19.52 -5.34 -12.97
CA PRO A 96 -20.80 -6.01 -12.83
C PRO A 96 -21.23 -6.62 -14.16
N GLN A 97 -21.83 -7.83 -14.11
CA GLN A 97 -22.39 -8.47 -15.30
C GLN A 97 -23.62 -7.74 -15.83
N ASN A 98 -24.36 -7.10 -14.93
CA ASN A 98 -25.55 -6.31 -15.21
C ASN A 98 -25.48 -5.01 -14.39
N GLY A 99 -25.97 -3.93 -14.96
CA GLY A 99 -25.94 -2.61 -14.32
C GLY A 99 -24.90 -1.68 -14.95
N ASP A 100 -24.70 -0.55 -14.31
CA ASP A 100 -23.81 0.49 -14.81
C ASP A 100 -22.31 0.07 -14.65
N PRO A 101 -21.50 0.28 -15.69
CA PRO A 101 -20.06 0.07 -15.61
C PRO A 101 -19.42 0.89 -14.47
N GLN A 102 -18.58 0.23 -13.65
CA GLN A 102 -17.94 0.87 -12.48
C GLN A 102 -16.49 1.28 -12.74
N CYS A 103 -15.78 0.52 -13.60
CA CYS A 103 -14.37 0.72 -13.88
C CYS A 103 -14.14 0.97 -15.35
N TYR A 104 -13.63 2.12 -15.71
CA TYR A 104 -13.24 2.51 -17.07
C TYR A 104 -14.36 2.35 -18.11
N GLY A 105 -15.62 2.38 -17.71
CA GLY A 105 -16.76 2.16 -18.60
C GLY A 105 -16.92 0.70 -19.05
N LEU A 106 -16.21 -0.26 -18.43
CA LEU A 106 -16.26 -1.67 -18.76
C LEU A 106 -17.22 -2.44 -17.84
N SER A 107 -17.82 -3.47 -18.39
CA SER A 107 -18.70 -4.42 -17.69
C SER A 107 -18.04 -5.81 -17.61
N GLY A 108 -18.69 -6.72 -16.90
CA GLY A 108 -18.23 -8.11 -16.82
C GLY A 108 -18.15 -8.83 -18.18
N LYS A 109 -18.85 -8.32 -19.19
CA LYS A 109 -18.81 -8.90 -20.56
C LYS A 109 -17.54 -8.52 -21.32
N ASP A 110 -16.86 -7.45 -20.89
CA ASP A 110 -15.67 -6.92 -21.55
C ASP A 110 -14.38 -7.51 -21.00
N LEU A 111 -14.44 -8.25 -19.88
CA LEU A 111 -13.25 -8.72 -19.13
C LEU A 111 -12.29 -9.54 -19.98
N GLU A 112 -12.81 -10.46 -20.77
CA GLU A 112 -11.98 -11.33 -21.62
C GLU A 112 -11.36 -10.54 -22.78
N SER A 113 -12.16 -9.79 -23.52
CA SER A 113 -11.70 -9.03 -24.68
C SER A 113 -10.72 -7.91 -24.31
N MET A 114 -10.88 -7.32 -23.13
CA MET A 114 -10.00 -6.27 -22.61
C MET A 114 -8.85 -6.79 -21.75
N HIS A 115 -8.69 -8.11 -21.64
CA HIS A 115 -7.63 -8.77 -20.87
C HIS A 115 -7.56 -8.22 -19.43
N VAL A 116 -8.70 -8.20 -18.74
CA VAL A 116 -8.76 -7.74 -17.35
C VAL A 116 -8.60 -8.94 -16.41
N ALA A 117 -7.45 -9.03 -15.78
CA ALA A 117 -7.15 -10.10 -14.83
C ALA A 117 -7.93 -9.93 -13.53
N GLN A 118 -8.42 -11.04 -12.98
CA GLN A 118 -9.04 -11.08 -11.66
C GLN A 118 -8.02 -11.46 -10.59
N ALA A 119 -8.05 -10.78 -9.45
CA ALA A 119 -7.22 -11.15 -8.31
C ALA A 119 -7.65 -12.47 -7.67
N GLY A 120 -6.69 -13.22 -7.14
CA GLY A 120 -6.97 -14.45 -6.38
C GLY A 120 -7.67 -14.17 -5.03
N VAL A 121 -7.61 -12.93 -4.53
CA VAL A 121 -8.23 -12.47 -3.29
C VAL A 121 -8.93 -11.15 -3.56
N PHE A 122 -10.20 -11.05 -3.22
CA PHE A 122 -10.91 -9.77 -3.26
C PHE A 122 -10.70 -8.99 -1.96
N LEU A 123 -10.64 -7.69 -2.10
CA LEU A 123 -10.50 -6.73 -1.00
C LEU A 123 -11.81 -5.95 -0.81
N ARG A 124 -12.13 -5.66 0.44
CA ARG A 124 -13.21 -4.76 0.81
C ARG A 124 -12.77 -3.29 0.65
N PRO A 125 -13.68 -2.33 0.56
CA PRO A 125 -13.33 -0.91 0.40
C PRO A 125 -12.33 -0.39 1.45
N GLU A 126 -12.50 -0.76 2.72
CA GLU A 126 -11.60 -0.38 3.80
C GLU A 126 -10.21 -1.03 3.69
N GLU A 127 -10.11 -2.21 3.11
CA GLU A 127 -8.83 -2.88 2.85
C GLU A 127 -8.11 -2.24 1.65
N ILE A 128 -8.84 -1.78 0.66
CA ILE A 128 -8.30 -0.99 -0.47
C ILE A 128 -7.78 0.36 0.03
N ASP A 129 -8.52 1.02 0.92
CA ASP A 129 -8.07 2.26 1.56
C ASP A 129 -6.78 2.05 2.36
N ALA A 130 -6.73 1.01 3.18
CA ALA A 130 -5.57 0.71 4.02
C ALA A 130 -4.31 0.37 3.19
N VAL A 131 -4.44 -0.41 2.11
CA VAL A 131 -3.29 -0.70 1.25
C VAL A 131 -2.83 0.52 0.45
N ALA A 132 -3.74 1.41 0.06
CA ALA A 132 -3.39 2.68 -0.57
C ALA A 132 -2.62 3.60 0.40
N GLU A 133 -3.07 3.67 1.66
CA GLU A 133 -2.36 4.39 2.72
C GLU A 133 -0.95 3.84 2.96
N TYR A 134 -0.81 2.52 3.02
CA TYR A 134 0.50 1.87 3.14
C TYR A 134 1.44 2.25 1.98
N VAL A 135 0.95 2.22 0.74
CA VAL A 135 1.75 2.61 -0.44
C VAL A 135 2.20 4.06 -0.34
N LEU A 136 1.34 4.97 0.07
CA LEU A 136 1.66 6.39 0.19
C LEU A 136 2.64 6.69 1.31
N SER A 137 2.46 6.07 2.47
CA SER A 137 3.22 6.39 3.68
C SER A 137 4.56 5.66 3.76
N TRP A 138 4.63 4.41 3.24
CA TRP A 138 5.78 3.53 3.42
C TRP A 138 6.52 3.15 2.14
N VAL A 139 5.92 3.37 0.98
CA VAL A 139 6.54 2.95 -0.30
C VAL A 139 6.86 4.16 -1.17
N LYS A 140 5.87 5.00 -1.46
CA LYS A 140 6.02 6.15 -2.34
C LYS A 140 7.07 7.14 -1.83
N GLY A 141 7.97 7.56 -2.71
CA GLY A 141 8.98 8.57 -2.41
C GLY A 141 10.12 8.10 -1.50
N LYS A 142 10.13 6.84 -1.08
CA LYS A 142 11.27 6.28 -0.33
C LYS A 142 12.44 6.07 -1.28
N GLY A 143 13.65 6.30 -0.79
CA GLY A 143 14.89 5.99 -1.50
C GLY A 143 15.12 4.49 -1.69
N ASP A 144 16.34 4.07 -1.98
CA ASP A 144 16.66 2.66 -2.13
C ASP A 144 16.33 1.88 -0.85
N PRO A 145 15.84 0.63 -0.96
CA PRO A 145 15.51 -0.19 0.20
C PRO A 145 16.76 -0.48 1.03
N ASN A 146 16.62 -0.44 2.34
CA ASN A 146 17.71 -0.64 3.29
C ASN A 146 17.35 -1.72 4.33
N LEU A 147 18.29 -2.00 5.25
CA LEU A 147 18.10 -3.01 6.28
C LEU A 147 16.91 -2.70 7.18
N ALA A 148 16.72 -1.44 7.59
CA ALA A 148 15.63 -1.06 8.46
C ALA A 148 14.26 -1.26 7.78
N ASP A 149 14.13 -0.89 6.51
CA ASP A 149 12.92 -1.15 5.72
C ASP A 149 12.62 -2.65 5.60
N CYS A 150 13.68 -3.46 5.36
CA CYS A 150 13.54 -4.90 5.25
C CYS A 150 13.09 -5.55 6.56
N VAL A 151 13.70 -5.15 7.66
CA VAL A 151 13.34 -5.64 9.01
C VAL A 151 11.91 -5.23 9.37
N ALA A 152 11.50 -4.00 9.08
CA ALA A 152 10.13 -3.55 9.30
C ALA A 152 9.11 -4.36 8.47
N PHE A 153 9.51 -4.85 7.30
CA PHE A 153 8.63 -5.65 6.45
C PHE A 153 8.61 -7.13 6.84
N PHE A 154 9.76 -7.75 7.06
CA PHE A 154 9.87 -9.20 7.26
C PHE A 154 10.10 -9.65 8.71
N GLY A 155 10.46 -8.73 9.61
CA GLY A 155 10.89 -9.01 10.98
C GLY A 155 12.42 -9.17 11.10
N GLU A 156 12.92 -8.99 12.33
CA GLU A 156 14.36 -8.91 12.64
C GLU A 156 15.14 -10.20 12.30
N GLU A 157 14.52 -11.35 12.44
CA GLU A 157 15.16 -12.65 12.23
C GLU A 157 15.10 -13.15 10.77
N SER A 158 14.55 -12.35 9.87
CA SER A 158 14.35 -12.75 8.49
C SER A 158 15.66 -12.81 7.71
N LYS A 159 15.97 -13.98 7.16
CA LYS A 159 17.10 -14.17 6.24
C LYS A 159 16.97 -13.36 4.95
N ALA A 160 15.77 -12.94 4.59
CA ALA A 160 15.55 -12.06 3.43
C ALA A 160 16.30 -10.74 3.55
N CYS A 161 16.63 -10.32 4.79
CA CYS A 161 17.32 -9.07 5.07
C CYS A 161 18.86 -9.21 5.15
N ASP A 162 19.41 -10.41 5.03
CA ASP A 162 20.86 -10.63 5.13
C ASP A 162 21.63 -9.89 4.03
N VAL A 163 21.02 -9.71 2.87
CA VAL A 163 21.61 -8.95 1.74
C VAL A 163 21.89 -7.49 2.08
N TYR A 164 21.22 -6.93 3.08
CA TYR A 164 21.39 -5.55 3.54
C TYR A 164 22.33 -5.41 4.72
N LYS A 165 22.77 -6.52 5.37
CA LYS A 165 23.63 -6.50 6.57
C LYS A 165 25.06 -6.13 6.28
N GLY A 166 25.52 -6.29 5.03
CA GLY A 166 26.90 -6.09 4.60
C GLY A 166 27.28 -4.68 4.16
N GLY A 167 26.40 -3.69 4.23
CA GLY A 167 26.69 -2.30 3.83
C GLY A 167 27.02 -2.10 2.35
N GLY A 168 26.87 -3.13 1.51
CA GLY A 168 27.08 -3.06 0.07
C GLY A 168 25.79 -2.70 -0.65
N HIS A 169 25.80 -1.65 -1.44
CA HIS A 169 24.82 -1.44 -2.48
C HIS A 169 24.90 -2.64 -3.44
N HIS A 170 23.97 -3.59 -3.29
CA HIS A 170 23.83 -4.64 -4.30
C HIS A 170 23.19 -4.00 -5.53
N GLU A 171 24.05 -3.59 -6.45
CA GLU A 171 23.67 -3.30 -7.82
C GLU A 171 22.98 -4.56 -8.37
N LEU A 172 21.67 -4.46 -8.61
CA LEU A 172 20.92 -5.53 -9.25
C LEU A 172 21.59 -5.86 -10.58
N PRO A 173 21.85 -7.15 -10.90
CA PRO A 173 22.42 -7.51 -12.18
C PRO A 173 21.56 -6.91 -13.29
N THR A 174 22.16 -6.05 -14.10
CA THR A 174 21.58 -5.54 -15.35
C THR A 174 21.22 -6.75 -16.22
N PRO A 175 20.00 -6.83 -16.77
CA PRO A 175 19.69 -7.89 -17.71
C PRO A 175 20.68 -7.82 -18.88
N ALA A 176 21.32 -8.96 -19.17
CA ALA A 176 22.26 -9.08 -20.29
C ALA A 176 21.54 -8.65 -21.57
N THR A 177 22.09 -7.61 -22.20
CA THR A 177 21.67 -7.18 -23.55
C THR A 177 22.09 -8.31 -24.50
N THR A 178 21.13 -9.11 -24.93
CA THR A 178 21.35 -10.08 -26.02
C THR A 178 21.44 -9.27 -27.32
N GLN A 179 22.61 -9.30 -27.95
CA GLN A 179 22.83 -8.81 -29.32
C GLN A 179 22.22 -9.79 -30.33
#